data_3332f2c5b40fd146c56a251ef23ba739
#
_entry.id   3332f2c5b40fd146c56a251ef23ba739
#
_cell.length_a   1.000
_cell.length_b   1.000
_cell.length_c   1.000
_cell.angle_alpha   90.00
_cell.angle_beta   90.00
_cell.angle_gamma   90.00
#
_symmetry.space_group_name_H-M   'P 1'
#
loop_
_entity.id
_entity.type
_entity.pdbx_description
1 polymer ?
#
loop_
_entity_poly.entity_id
_entity_poly.type
_entity_poly.pdbx_seq_one_letter_code
_entity_poly.pdbx_strand_id
1 'polypeptide(L)'
;MKSFLYVLFGFIDSFTILFLTFKAFRLPVTMYLRDFTIMATALSVTSFVNRIVLEVNGSDVGAQFVLIVVFFRLLFKIRIYESALIAAIGYLSYLGIQFVIYPVLLSFGLVTLSDGKSLVEWGTFLIQLITDVTVLVIGWLIGMFNFGFSFIMQPPHDLYQKGKLDSLKIRIICGLVLGIITISTTTYWIFIFKGDVWLLILPILAPLLLLLRWLIRRDKIID
;
A
#
# COMPACT_ATOMS: atom_id res chain seq x y z
N MET A 1 22.65 -2.74 -14.97
CA MET A 1 22.49 -1.57 -14.10
C MET A 1 21.02 -1.23 -13.87
N LYS A 2 20.19 -1.10 -14.90
CA LYS A 2 18.75 -0.77 -14.76
C LYS A 2 17.96 -1.79 -13.95
N SER A 3 18.18 -3.09 -14.15
CA SER A 3 17.51 -4.17 -13.40
C SER A 3 17.85 -4.16 -11.90
N PHE A 4 19.10 -3.83 -11.55
CA PHE A 4 19.50 -3.67 -10.14
C PHE A 4 18.80 -2.47 -9.49
N LEU A 5 18.73 -1.33 -10.19
CA LEU A 5 17.98 -0.16 -9.69
C LEU A 5 16.50 -0.47 -9.51
N TYR A 6 15.89 -1.22 -10.43
CA TYR A 6 14.50 -1.64 -10.30
C TYR A 6 14.24 -2.43 -9.00
N VAL A 7 15.08 -3.43 -8.72
CA VAL A 7 14.96 -4.24 -7.49
C VAL A 7 15.22 -3.40 -6.24
N LEU A 8 16.20 -2.49 -6.29
CA LEU A 8 16.54 -1.60 -5.18
C LEU A 8 15.38 -0.65 -4.86
N PHE A 9 14.82 0.04 -5.85
CA PHE A 9 13.68 0.92 -5.66
C PHE A 9 12.43 0.13 -5.25
N GLY A 10 12.16 -1.03 -5.85
CA GLY A 10 11.08 -1.90 -5.44
C GLY A 10 11.20 -2.38 -3.98
N PHE A 11 12.42 -2.58 -3.49
CA PHE A 11 12.68 -2.88 -2.07
C PHE A 11 12.33 -1.67 -1.18
N ILE A 12 12.76 -0.45 -1.58
CA ILE A 12 12.48 0.78 -0.84
C ILE A 12 10.98 1.05 -0.81
N ASP A 13 10.29 0.99 -1.96
CA ASP A 13 8.83 1.12 -2.08
C ASP A 13 8.11 0.16 -1.10
N SER A 14 8.49 -1.13 -1.15
CA SER A 14 7.87 -2.16 -0.31
C SER A 14 8.12 -1.91 1.17
N PHE A 15 9.34 -1.53 1.54
CA PHE A 15 9.69 -1.18 2.92
C PHE A 15 8.89 0.03 3.41
N THR A 16 8.73 1.04 2.56
CA THR A 16 7.99 2.28 2.85
C THR A 16 6.50 2.02 3.03
N ILE A 17 5.89 1.17 2.19
CA ILE A 17 4.50 0.72 2.35
C ILE A 17 4.31 0.02 3.70
N LEU A 18 5.20 -0.92 4.05
CA LEU A 18 5.14 -1.63 5.32
C LEU A 18 5.33 -0.69 6.52
N PHE A 19 6.27 0.26 6.42
CA PHE A 19 6.50 1.27 7.45
C PHE A 19 5.26 2.11 7.71
N LEU A 20 4.65 2.68 6.66
CA LEU A 20 3.40 3.45 6.77
C LEU A 20 2.30 2.61 7.39
N THR A 21 2.13 1.37 6.92
CA THR A 21 1.15 0.42 7.40
C THR A 21 1.28 0.17 8.91
N PHE A 22 2.49 -0.10 9.38
CA PHE A 22 2.74 -0.34 10.81
C PHE A 22 2.49 0.90 11.65
N LYS A 23 2.90 2.08 11.18
CA LYS A 23 2.64 3.34 11.89
C LYS A 23 1.16 3.67 11.94
N ALA A 24 0.41 3.41 10.87
CA ALA A 24 -1.04 3.61 10.82
C ALA A 24 -1.81 2.72 11.82
N PHE A 25 -1.26 1.57 12.21
CA PHE A 25 -1.87 0.65 13.19
C PHE A 25 -1.12 0.57 14.52
N ARG A 26 -0.30 1.56 14.85
CA ARG A 26 0.51 1.66 16.10
C ARG A 26 1.34 0.40 16.38
N LEU A 27 1.77 -0.30 15.35
CA LEU A 27 2.60 -1.49 15.51
C LEU A 27 4.09 -1.10 15.64
N PRO A 28 4.88 -1.76 16.51
CA PRO A 28 6.28 -1.41 16.74
C PRO A 28 7.18 -1.88 15.59
N VAL A 29 7.59 -0.94 14.71
CA VAL A 29 8.45 -1.22 13.54
C VAL A 29 9.79 -1.85 13.96
N THR A 30 10.40 -1.34 15.01
CA THR A 30 11.76 -1.74 15.45
C THR A 30 11.85 -3.20 15.87
N MET A 31 10.77 -3.78 16.38
CA MET A 31 10.73 -5.19 16.77
C MET A 31 10.68 -6.15 15.57
N TYR A 32 10.23 -5.66 14.42
CA TYR A 32 9.95 -6.48 13.24
C TYR A 32 10.82 -6.14 12.02
N LEU A 33 11.95 -5.44 12.21
CA LEU A 33 12.84 -5.05 11.12
C LEU A 33 13.31 -6.21 10.26
N ARG A 34 13.60 -7.37 10.88
CA ARG A 34 13.97 -8.58 10.15
C ARG A 34 12.86 -9.06 9.23
N ASP A 35 11.63 -9.12 9.76
CA ASP A 35 10.47 -9.58 8.99
C ASP A 35 10.13 -8.60 7.88
N PHE A 36 10.29 -7.30 8.12
CA PHE A 36 10.18 -6.25 7.09
C PHE A 36 11.17 -6.46 5.95
N THR A 37 12.43 -6.71 6.28
CA THR A 37 13.46 -6.93 5.27
C THR A 37 13.13 -8.16 4.42
N ILE A 38 12.67 -9.25 5.03
CA ILE A 38 12.23 -10.47 4.33
C ILE A 38 11.05 -10.15 3.41
N MET A 39 10.02 -9.47 3.92
CA MET A 39 8.83 -9.09 3.16
C MET A 39 9.18 -8.16 2.00
N ALA A 40 9.92 -7.09 2.25
CA ALA A 40 10.30 -6.11 1.24
C ALA A 40 11.15 -6.75 0.12
N THR A 41 12.07 -7.64 0.49
CA THR A 41 12.86 -8.40 -0.49
C THR A 41 11.98 -9.31 -1.34
N ALA A 42 11.09 -10.07 -0.71
CA ALA A 42 10.18 -10.97 -1.42
C ALA A 42 9.24 -10.21 -2.37
N LEU A 43 8.67 -9.08 -1.92
CA LEU A 43 7.82 -8.22 -2.74
C LEU A 43 8.58 -7.64 -3.94
N SER A 44 9.77 -7.11 -3.72
CA SER A 44 10.62 -6.55 -4.76
C SER A 44 11.01 -7.60 -5.81
N VAL A 45 11.44 -8.79 -5.37
CA VAL A 45 11.79 -9.89 -6.28
C VAL A 45 10.56 -10.37 -7.05
N THR A 46 9.41 -10.50 -6.40
CA THR A 46 8.17 -10.90 -7.07
C THR A 46 7.76 -9.89 -8.13
N SER A 47 7.85 -8.58 -7.83
CA SER A 47 7.58 -7.53 -8.79
C SER A 47 8.55 -7.57 -9.99
N PHE A 48 9.83 -7.78 -9.71
CA PHE A 48 10.83 -7.94 -10.77
C PHE A 48 10.51 -9.12 -11.69
N VAL A 49 10.19 -10.27 -11.13
CA VAL A 49 9.80 -11.45 -11.92
C VAL A 49 8.54 -11.19 -12.73
N ASN A 50 7.49 -10.64 -12.12
CA ASN A 50 6.22 -10.39 -12.80
C ASN A 50 6.37 -9.37 -13.94
N ARG A 51 7.03 -8.24 -13.69
CA ARG A 51 7.04 -7.12 -14.65
C ARG A 51 8.18 -7.18 -15.65
N ILE A 52 9.36 -7.68 -15.25
CA ILE A 52 10.55 -7.69 -16.12
C ILE A 52 10.76 -9.05 -16.80
N VAL A 53 10.52 -10.16 -16.07
CA VAL A 53 10.76 -11.50 -16.62
C VAL A 53 9.53 -12.04 -17.35
N LEU A 54 8.34 -11.91 -16.74
CA LEU A 54 7.08 -12.44 -17.29
C LEU A 54 6.30 -11.41 -18.12
N GLU A 55 6.65 -10.12 -18.04
CA GLU A 55 5.98 -8.99 -18.70
C GLU A 55 4.49 -8.86 -18.38
N VAL A 56 4.06 -9.38 -17.22
CA VAL A 56 2.66 -9.38 -16.76
C VAL A 56 2.42 -8.20 -15.82
N ASN A 57 2.39 -6.98 -16.38
CA ASN A 57 2.28 -5.74 -15.59
C ASN A 57 0.94 -5.59 -14.86
N GLY A 58 -0.17 -6.04 -15.45
CA GLY A 58 -1.51 -5.79 -14.90
C GLY A 58 -1.84 -6.59 -13.64
N SER A 59 -1.24 -7.76 -13.43
CA SER A 59 -1.51 -8.63 -12.27
C SER A 59 -0.54 -8.43 -11.11
N ASP A 60 0.57 -7.71 -11.31
CA ASP A 60 1.61 -7.54 -10.30
C ASP A 60 1.09 -6.89 -9.01
N VAL A 61 0.27 -5.85 -9.15
CA VAL A 61 -0.32 -5.14 -8.01
C VAL A 61 -1.21 -6.06 -7.16
N GLY A 62 -2.03 -6.88 -7.82
CA GLY A 62 -2.85 -7.89 -7.14
C GLY A 62 -2.01 -8.96 -6.45
N ALA A 63 -0.97 -9.45 -7.12
CA ALA A 63 -0.04 -10.44 -6.57
C ALA A 63 0.69 -9.89 -5.33
N GLN A 64 1.18 -8.66 -5.38
CA GLN A 64 1.82 -8.01 -4.24
C GLN A 64 0.85 -7.84 -3.06
N PHE A 65 -0.38 -7.39 -3.33
CA PHE A 65 -1.39 -7.29 -2.28
C PHE A 65 -1.64 -8.62 -1.58
N VAL A 66 -1.86 -9.69 -2.35
CA VAL A 66 -2.07 -11.04 -1.80
C VAL A 66 -0.84 -11.48 -1.00
N LEU A 67 0.35 -11.22 -1.50
CA LEU A 67 1.60 -11.59 -0.83
C LEU A 67 1.75 -10.86 0.52
N ILE A 68 1.43 -9.58 0.59
CA ILE A 68 1.41 -8.81 1.85
C ILE A 68 0.43 -9.43 2.85
N VAL A 69 -0.80 -9.78 2.41
CA VAL A 69 -1.81 -10.42 3.26
C VAL A 69 -1.31 -11.75 3.81
N VAL A 70 -0.69 -12.57 2.95
CA VAL A 70 -0.11 -13.86 3.32
C VAL A 70 1.03 -13.67 4.34
N PHE A 71 1.91 -12.73 4.14
CA PHE A 71 2.99 -12.42 5.09
C PHE A 71 2.45 -11.95 6.44
N PHE A 72 1.46 -11.06 6.47
CA PHE A 72 0.84 -10.64 7.73
C PHE A 72 0.20 -11.83 8.45
N ARG A 73 -0.41 -12.76 7.70
CA ARG A 73 -0.98 -13.97 8.27
C ARG A 73 0.08 -14.93 8.83
N LEU A 74 1.17 -15.17 8.07
CA LEU A 74 2.17 -16.18 8.41
C LEU A 74 3.21 -15.69 9.42
N LEU A 75 3.79 -14.50 9.20
CA LEU A 75 4.86 -13.97 10.05
C LEU A 75 4.32 -13.36 11.34
N PHE A 76 3.23 -12.59 11.24
CA PHE A 76 2.69 -11.87 12.39
C PHE A 76 1.50 -12.57 13.04
N LYS A 77 1.05 -13.72 12.50
CA LYS A 77 -0.09 -14.50 13.00
C LYS A 77 -1.38 -13.67 13.16
N ILE A 78 -1.54 -12.61 12.38
CA ILE A 78 -2.73 -11.77 12.35
C ILE A 78 -3.86 -12.49 11.63
N ARG A 79 -5.12 -12.28 12.01
CA ARG A 79 -6.28 -12.86 11.34
C ARG A 79 -6.35 -12.40 9.89
N ILE A 80 -6.76 -13.31 8.98
CA ILE A 80 -6.77 -13.04 7.53
C ILE A 80 -7.56 -11.77 7.15
N TYR A 81 -8.70 -11.53 7.83
CA TYR A 81 -9.49 -10.32 7.63
C TYR A 81 -8.72 -9.06 8.05
N GLU A 82 -8.08 -9.09 9.21
CA GLU A 82 -7.27 -7.97 9.72
C GLU A 82 -6.01 -7.78 8.88
N SER A 83 -5.37 -8.86 8.45
CA SER A 83 -4.23 -8.82 7.51
C SER A 83 -4.61 -8.14 6.20
N ALA A 84 -5.76 -8.50 5.62
CA ALA A 84 -6.25 -7.89 4.40
C ALA A 84 -6.61 -6.40 4.59
N LEU A 85 -7.19 -6.04 5.74
CA LEU A 85 -7.53 -4.67 6.09
C LEU A 85 -6.28 -3.80 6.26
N ILE A 86 -5.29 -4.29 7.01
CA ILE A 86 -4.00 -3.63 7.21
C ILE A 86 -3.30 -3.42 5.86
N ALA A 87 -3.22 -4.46 5.05
CA ALA A 87 -2.62 -4.41 3.72
C ALA A 87 -3.33 -3.40 2.81
N ALA A 88 -4.68 -3.41 2.80
CA ALA A 88 -5.46 -2.49 1.97
C ALA A 88 -5.24 -1.03 2.34
N ILE A 89 -5.26 -0.70 3.63
CA ILE A 89 -5.02 0.68 4.10
C ILE A 89 -3.62 1.14 3.73
N GLY A 90 -2.59 0.34 4.00
CA GLY A 90 -1.22 0.69 3.67
C GLY A 90 -1.03 0.90 2.17
N TYR A 91 -1.51 -0.04 1.38
CA TYR A 91 -1.35 -0.02 -0.07
C TYR A 91 -2.13 1.12 -0.74
N LEU A 92 -3.41 1.32 -0.36
CA LEU A 92 -4.23 2.43 -0.87
C LEU A 92 -3.67 3.79 -0.46
N SER A 93 -3.15 3.91 0.77
CA SER A 93 -2.54 5.16 1.24
C SER A 93 -1.28 5.48 0.44
N TYR A 94 -0.41 4.49 0.21
CA TYR A 94 0.79 4.67 -0.61
C TYR A 94 0.44 5.09 -2.04
N LEU A 95 -0.45 4.35 -2.70
CA LEU A 95 -0.91 4.68 -4.05
C LEU A 95 -1.59 6.04 -4.10
N GLY A 96 -2.43 6.37 -3.11
CA GLY A 96 -3.08 7.67 -3.03
C GLY A 96 -2.07 8.82 -3.00
N ILE A 97 -1.01 8.70 -2.20
CA ILE A 97 0.08 9.67 -2.12
C ILE A 97 0.82 9.75 -3.46
N GLN A 98 1.18 8.60 -4.05
CA GLN A 98 1.86 8.55 -5.34
C GLN A 98 1.06 9.21 -6.46
N PHE A 99 -0.26 8.98 -6.49
CA PHE A 99 -1.16 9.60 -7.49
C PHE A 99 -1.39 11.09 -7.28
N VAL A 100 -1.12 11.63 -6.10
CA VAL A 100 -1.08 13.08 -5.87
C VAL A 100 0.28 13.65 -6.30
N ILE A 101 1.37 12.97 -5.97
CA ILE A 101 2.73 13.43 -6.27
C ILE A 101 3.00 13.43 -7.78
N TYR A 102 2.60 12.39 -8.50
CA TYR A 102 2.89 12.26 -9.93
C TYR A 102 2.38 13.45 -10.78
N PRO A 103 1.08 13.86 -10.71
CA PRO A 103 0.60 15.04 -11.44
C PRO A 103 1.28 16.34 -11.00
N VAL A 104 1.66 16.46 -9.73
CA VAL A 104 2.41 17.63 -9.24
C VAL A 104 3.76 17.70 -9.91
N LEU A 105 4.52 16.59 -9.95
CA LEU A 105 5.81 16.53 -10.64
C LEU A 105 5.68 16.80 -12.15
N LEU A 106 4.61 16.31 -12.75
CA LEU A 106 4.28 16.55 -14.16
C LEU A 106 4.03 18.04 -14.42
N SER A 107 3.29 18.72 -13.54
CA SER A 107 3.01 20.16 -13.68
C SER A 107 4.26 21.05 -13.55
N PHE A 108 5.26 20.62 -12.78
CA PHE A 108 6.55 21.26 -12.68
C PHE A 108 7.53 20.92 -13.84
N GLY A 109 7.12 20.01 -14.75
CA GLY A 109 7.97 19.57 -15.86
C GLY A 109 9.16 18.70 -15.43
N LEU A 110 9.15 18.15 -14.20
CA LEU A 110 10.21 17.29 -13.67
C LEU A 110 10.13 15.86 -14.20
N VAL A 111 8.96 15.45 -14.63
CA VAL A 111 8.68 14.13 -15.21
C VAL A 111 7.74 14.27 -16.40
N THR A 112 7.68 13.24 -17.23
CA THR A 112 6.83 13.18 -18.43
C THR A 112 5.73 12.12 -18.27
N LEU A 113 4.72 12.14 -19.15
CA LEU A 113 3.67 11.11 -19.17
C LEU A 113 4.23 9.71 -19.50
N SER A 114 5.34 9.63 -20.24
CA SER A 114 6.02 8.37 -20.53
C SER A 114 6.68 7.77 -19.29
N ASP A 115 7.21 8.61 -18.40
CA ASP A 115 7.85 8.14 -17.17
C ASP A 115 6.88 7.37 -16.25
N GLY A 116 5.63 7.82 -16.17
CA GLY A 116 4.59 7.12 -15.39
C GLY A 116 4.18 5.75 -15.97
N LYS A 117 4.53 5.48 -17.24
CA LYS A 117 4.24 4.22 -17.93
C LYS A 117 5.47 3.31 -18.05
N SER A 118 6.65 3.87 -17.92
CA SER A 118 7.89 3.10 -18.01
C SER A 118 8.23 2.43 -16.68
N LEU A 119 9.02 1.35 -16.75
CA LEU A 119 9.44 0.59 -15.56
C LEU A 119 10.84 0.96 -15.09
N VAL A 120 11.68 1.54 -15.96
CA VAL A 120 13.13 1.68 -15.72
C VAL A 120 13.72 2.99 -16.29
N GLU A 121 12.93 4.05 -16.30
CA GLU A 121 13.38 5.40 -16.67
C GLU A 121 13.70 6.26 -15.44
N TRP A 122 14.50 7.29 -15.62
CA TRP A 122 14.88 8.18 -14.52
C TRP A 122 13.68 8.89 -13.89
N GLY A 123 12.71 9.32 -14.70
CA GLY A 123 11.49 9.93 -14.19
C GLY A 123 10.67 8.99 -13.32
N THR A 124 10.62 7.70 -13.66
CA THR A 124 9.95 6.66 -12.83
C THR A 124 10.61 6.57 -11.44
N PHE A 125 11.93 6.49 -11.39
CA PHE A 125 12.68 6.44 -10.12
C PHE A 125 12.53 7.74 -9.31
N LEU A 126 12.42 8.90 -9.97
CA LEU A 126 12.18 10.17 -9.30
C LEU A 126 10.79 10.20 -8.65
N ILE A 127 9.75 9.73 -9.35
CA ILE A 127 8.39 9.61 -8.80
C ILE A 127 8.40 8.71 -7.55
N GLN A 128 9.02 7.53 -7.63
CA GLN A 128 9.15 6.59 -6.52
C GLN A 128 9.87 7.25 -5.34
N LEU A 129 11.05 7.82 -5.56
CA LEU A 129 11.86 8.42 -4.49
C LEU A 129 11.10 9.51 -3.73
N ILE A 130 10.45 10.43 -4.45
CA ILE A 130 9.70 11.52 -3.82
C ILE A 130 8.47 10.98 -3.07
N THR A 131 7.81 9.96 -3.64
CA THR A 131 6.70 9.27 -2.96
C THR A 131 7.18 8.62 -1.67
N ASP A 132 8.27 7.85 -1.72
CA ASP A 132 8.83 7.15 -0.57
C ASP A 132 9.22 8.10 0.56
N VAL A 133 9.95 9.17 0.22
CA VAL A 133 10.32 10.19 1.21
C VAL A 133 9.07 10.82 1.84
N THR A 134 8.07 11.16 1.03
CA THR A 134 6.82 11.73 1.53
C THR A 134 6.08 10.75 2.46
N VAL A 135 5.99 9.50 2.08
CA VAL A 135 5.33 8.44 2.87
C VAL A 135 6.09 8.17 4.17
N LEU A 136 7.42 8.15 4.14
CA LEU A 136 8.24 8.00 5.36
C LEU A 136 8.01 9.17 6.33
N VAL A 137 7.95 10.40 5.82
CA VAL A 137 7.64 11.59 6.64
C VAL A 137 6.24 11.50 7.23
N ILE A 138 5.23 11.14 6.43
CA ILE A 138 3.86 10.97 6.92
C ILE A 138 3.80 9.86 7.98
N GLY A 139 4.40 8.72 7.74
CA GLY A 139 4.45 7.61 8.69
C GLY A 139 5.17 7.98 9.99
N TRP A 140 6.26 8.75 9.89
CA TRP A 140 6.95 9.28 11.06
C TRP A 140 6.07 10.24 11.87
N LEU A 141 5.36 11.16 11.20
CA LEU A 141 4.42 12.08 11.85
C LEU A 141 3.27 11.34 12.52
N ILE A 142 2.66 10.34 11.86
CA ILE A 142 1.62 9.49 12.44
C ILE A 142 2.16 8.82 13.73
N GLY A 143 3.37 8.31 13.69
CA GLY A 143 4.01 7.69 14.86
C GLY A 143 4.30 8.68 15.98
N MET A 144 4.78 9.88 15.66
CA MET A 144 5.11 10.94 16.62
C MET A 144 3.86 11.47 17.34
N PHE A 145 2.77 11.68 16.62
CA PHE A 145 1.51 12.17 17.18
C PHE A 145 0.56 11.08 17.66
N ASN A 146 0.94 9.80 17.56
CA ASN A 146 0.09 8.66 17.92
C ASN A 146 -1.29 8.64 17.23
N PHE A 147 -1.40 9.10 15.97
CA PHE A 147 -2.64 9.14 15.21
C PHE A 147 -3.09 7.80 14.64
N GLY A 148 -2.36 6.71 14.89
CA GLY A 148 -2.68 5.38 14.39
C GLY A 148 -3.90 4.73 15.06
N PHE A 149 -4.46 3.70 14.40
CA PHE A 149 -5.56 2.88 14.91
C PHE A 149 -5.07 1.89 15.97
N SER A 150 -5.88 1.70 17.05
CA SER A 150 -5.52 0.86 18.20
C SER A 150 -6.26 -0.48 18.26
N PHE A 151 -7.30 -0.69 17.43
CA PHE A 151 -8.16 -1.86 17.48
C PHE A 151 -7.51 -3.19 17.03
N ILE A 152 -6.30 -3.15 16.48
CA ILE A 152 -5.54 -4.34 16.13
C ILE A 152 -4.58 -4.65 17.26
N MET A 153 -4.74 -5.83 17.84
CA MET A 153 -3.83 -6.30 18.88
C MET A 153 -2.43 -6.49 18.33
N GLN A 154 -1.43 -6.15 19.13
CA GLN A 154 -0.02 -6.35 18.75
C GLN A 154 0.28 -7.84 18.58
N PRO A 155 0.92 -8.25 17.47
CA PRO A 155 1.34 -9.62 17.26
C PRO A 155 2.42 -10.06 18.28
N PRO A 156 2.60 -11.38 18.56
CA PRO A 156 1.86 -12.51 18.00
C PRO A 156 0.64 -12.90 18.83
N HIS A 157 -0.50 -13.18 18.20
CA HIS A 157 -1.70 -13.64 18.90
C HIS A 157 -2.34 -14.84 18.21
N ASP A 158 -2.41 -15.96 18.93
CA ASP A 158 -3.18 -17.16 18.55
C ASP A 158 -4.67 -17.03 18.97
N LEU A 159 -5.30 -15.90 18.70
CA LEU A 159 -6.69 -15.67 19.08
C LEU A 159 -7.66 -16.27 18.06
N TYR A 160 -8.15 -17.47 18.37
CA TYR A 160 -9.24 -18.18 17.66
C TYR A 160 -10.65 -17.70 18.07
N GLN A 161 -10.81 -16.47 18.52
CA GLN A 161 -12.15 -15.97 18.78
C GLN A 161 -12.90 -15.67 17.48
N LYS A 162 -13.91 -16.49 17.18
CA LYS A 162 -14.90 -16.22 16.12
C LYS A 162 -15.77 -15.03 16.58
N GLY A 163 -15.37 -13.81 16.26
CA GLY A 163 -16.22 -12.64 16.48
C GLY A 163 -17.44 -12.68 15.56
N LYS A 164 -18.61 -12.33 16.07
CA LYS A 164 -19.84 -12.19 15.28
C LYS A 164 -19.64 -11.17 14.15
N LEU A 165 -20.25 -11.43 13.00
CA LEU A 165 -20.30 -10.48 11.88
C LEU A 165 -21.28 -9.35 12.28
N ASP A 166 -20.72 -8.20 12.61
CA ASP A 166 -21.47 -6.98 12.86
C ASP A 166 -21.60 -6.18 11.56
N SER A 167 -22.62 -5.33 11.48
CA SER A 167 -22.87 -4.51 10.27
C SER A 167 -21.69 -3.63 9.89
N LEU A 168 -20.90 -3.17 10.87
CA LEU A 168 -19.68 -2.41 10.63
C LEU A 168 -18.59 -3.26 9.96
N LYS A 169 -18.42 -4.53 10.39
CA LYS A 169 -17.47 -5.46 9.75
C LYS A 169 -17.84 -5.72 8.30
N ILE A 170 -19.12 -5.88 8.00
CA ILE A 170 -19.60 -6.08 6.62
C ILE A 170 -19.26 -4.87 5.76
N ARG A 171 -19.52 -3.64 6.23
CA ARG A 171 -19.17 -2.41 5.50
C ARG A 171 -17.67 -2.31 5.23
N ILE A 172 -16.83 -2.64 6.21
CA ILE A 172 -15.37 -2.64 6.05
C ILE A 172 -14.94 -3.68 5.00
N ILE A 173 -15.55 -4.89 5.00
CA ILE A 173 -15.28 -5.91 3.97
C ILE A 173 -15.68 -5.40 2.59
N CYS A 174 -16.86 -4.79 2.44
CA CYS A 174 -17.28 -4.19 1.17
C CYS A 174 -16.31 -3.10 0.71
N GLY A 175 -15.88 -2.22 1.62
CA GLY A 175 -14.89 -1.19 1.32
C GLY A 175 -13.54 -1.74 0.90
N LEU A 176 -13.11 -2.85 1.53
CA LEU A 176 -11.89 -3.55 1.19
C LEU A 176 -11.97 -4.15 -0.23
N VAL A 177 -13.06 -4.83 -0.56
CA VAL A 177 -13.30 -5.37 -1.90
C VAL A 177 -13.33 -4.26 -2.95
N LEU A 178 -14.04 -3.16 -2.68
CA LEU A 178 -14.04 -1.98 -3.54
C LEU A 178 -12.63 -1.42 -3.71
N GLY A 179 -11.85 -1.31 -2.64
CA GLY A 179 -10.46 -0.86 -2.69
C GLY A 179 -9.58 -1.72 -3.60
N ILE A 180 -9.67 -3.04 -3.47
CA ILE A 180 -8.92 -3.98 -4.31
C ILE A 180 -9.32 -3.84 -5.79
N ILE A 181 -10.62 -3.78 -6.08
CA ILE A 181 -11.13 -3.59 -7.44
C ILE A 181 -10.60 -2.26 -7.99
N THR A 182 -10.64 -1.20 -7.20
CA THR A 182 -10.17 0.12 -7.62
C THR A 182 -8.68 0.13 -7.91
N ILE A 183 -7.85 -0.48 -7.06
CA ILE A 183 -6.41 -0.61 -7.30
C ILE A 183 -6.15 -1.31 -8.64
N SER A 184 -6.79 -2.47 -8.85
CA SER A 184 -6.58 -3.28 -10.06
C SER A 184 -7.04 -2.53 -11.33
N THR A 185 -8.21 -1.90 -11.29
CA THR A 185 -8.75 -1.14 -12.43
C THR A 185 -7.93 0.12 -12.73
N THR A 186 -7.50 0.85 -11.71
CA THR A 186 -6.72 2.08 -11.91
C THR A 186 -5.35 1.76 -12.48
N THR A 187 -4.68 0.70 -12.01
CA THR A 187 -3.40 0.27 -12.56
C THR A 187 -3.55 -0.12 -14.04
N TYR A 188 -4.61 -0.85 -14.40
CA TYR A 188 -4.89 -1.18 -15.79
C TYR A 188 -5.17 0.08 -16.64
N TRP A 189 -5.91 1.05 -16.10
CA TRP A 189 -6.25 2.29 -16.80
C TRP A 189 -5.05 3.20 -17.08
N ILE A 190 -4.04 3.24 -16.22
CA ILE A 190 -2.81 4.03 -16.46
C ILE A 190 -2.15 3.65 -17.78
N PHE A 191 -2.13 2.35 -18.11
CA PHE A 191 -1.52 1.88 -19.35
C PHE A 191 -2.34 2.21 -20.59
N ILE A 192 -3.66 2.30 -20.49
CA ILE A 192 -4.58 2.48 -21.63
C ILE A 192 -4.99 3.95 -21.79
N PHE A 193 -5.15 4.66 -20.68
CA PHE A 193 -5.72 6.00 -20.68
C PHE A 193 -4.74 7.06 -21.22
N LYS A 194 -5.23 7.87 -22.16
CA LYS A 194 -4.50 9.00 -22.75
C LYS A 194 -4.96 10.37 -22.21
N GLY A 195 -5.83 10.36 -21.20
CA GLY A 195 -6.47 11.54 -20.65
C GLY A 195 -5.76 12.11 -19.42
N ASP A 196 -6.43 13.00 -18.74
CA ASP A 196 -5.92 13.77 -17.61
C ASP A 196 -5.63 12.87 -16.40
N VAL A 197 -4.39 12.83 -15.95
CA VAL A 197 -3.92 11.98 -14.83
C VAL A 197 -4.63 12.34 -13.52
N TRP A 198 -5.09 13.59 -13.37
CA TRP A 198 -5.85 14.05 -12.21
C TRP A 198 -7.16 13.28 -11.98
N LEU A 199 -7.80 12.79 -13.04
CA LEU A 199 -9.03 11.99 -12.94
C LEU A 199 -8.81 10.63 -12.27
N LEU A 200 -7.57 10.12 -12.25
CA LEU A 200 -7.23 8.84 -11.62
C LEU A 200 -7.14 8.92 -10.09
N ILE A 201 -7.06 10.12 -9.54
CA ILE A 201 -6.97 10.34 -8.08
C ILE A 201 -8.29 9.96 -7.38
N LEU A 202 -9.42 10.37 -7.94
CA LEU A 202 -10.74 10.15 -7.32
C LEU A 202 -11.08 8.68 -7.06
N PRO A 203 -10.89 7.75 -8.02
CA PRO A 203 -11.15 6.34 -7.79
C PRO A 203 -10.33 5.73 -6.65
N ILE A 204 -9.12 6.22 -6.40
CA ILE A 204 -8.23 5.70 -5.34
C ILE A 204 -8.58 6.34 -3.99
N LEU A 205 -8.77 7.65 -3.96
CA LEU A 205 -9.04 8.36 -2.70
C LEU A 205 -10.43 8.04 -2.13
N ALA A 206 -11.45 7.82 -2.97
CA ALA A 206 -12.80 7.57 -2.49
C ALA A 206 -12.90 6.30 -1.61
N PRO A 207 -12.44 5.10 -2.03
CA PRO A 207 -12.46 3.92 -1.16
C PRO A 207 -11.53 4.05 0.05
N LEU A 208 -10.39 4.73 -0.09
CA LEU A 208 -9.48 5.00 1.03
C LEU A 208 -10.18 5.85 2.11
N LEU A 209 -10.81 6.97 1.74
CA LEU A 209 -11.52 7.85 2.67
C LEU A 209 -12.71 7.14 3.33
N LEU A 210 -13.45 6.33 2.58
CA LEU A 210 -14.54 5.52 3.14
C LEU A 210 -14.01 4.50 4.16
N LEU A 211 -12.94 3.78 3.85
CA LEU A 211 -12.30 2.85 4.77
C LEU A 211 -11.81 3.56 6.02
N LEU A 212 -11.08 4.67 5.88
CA LEU A 212 -10.60 5.45 7.02
C LEU A 212 -11.75 5.94 7.91
N ARG A 213 -12.85 6.45 7.33
CA ARG A 213 -14.02 6.87 8.08
C ARG A 213 -14.64 5.73 8.90
N TRP A 214 -14.72 4.52 8.34
CA TRP A 214 -15.26 3.36 9.05
C TRP A 214 -14.31 2.83 10.11
N LEU A 215 -13.00 2.91 9.88
CA LEU A 215 -11.99 2.54 10.86
C LEU A 215 -11.98 3.48 12.06
N ILE A 216 -12.05 4.78 11.83
CA ILE A 216 -12.17 5.79 12.91
C ILE A 216 -13.44 5.53 13.77
N ARG A 217 -14.55 5.14 13.13
CA ARG A 217 -15.76 4.75 13.88
C ARG A 217 -15.56 3.48 14.70
N ARG A 218 -14.83 2.51 14.16
CA ARG A 218 -14.53 1.26 14.87
C ARG A 218 -13.60 1.48 16.05
N ASP A 219 -12.59 2.30 15.90
CA ASP A 219 -11.63 2.64 16.95
C ASP A 219 -12.36 3.28 18.16
N LYS A 220 -13.26 4.23 17.90
CA LYS A 220 -14.08 4.90 18.93
C LYS A 220 -15.11 4.02 19.65
N ILE A 221 -15.41 2.83 19.16
CA ILE A 221 -16.35 1.90 19.81
C ILE A 221 -15.60 0.97 20.78
N ILE A 222 -14.30 0.82 20.58
CA ILE A 222 -13.46 -0.10 21.36
C ILE A 222 -12.76 0.65 22.51
N ASP A 223 -12.47 1.95 22.34
CA ASP A 223 -12.02 2.85 23.40
C ASP A 223 -13.22 3.25 24.29
#